data_6ca9959e1f77cba2b415a1ae4961d174
#
_entry.id   6ca9959e1f77cba2b415a1ae4961d174
#
_cell.length_a   1.000
_cell.length_b   1.000
_cell.length_c   1.000
_cell.angle_alpha   90.00
_cell.angle_beta   90.00
_cell.angle_gamma   90.00
#
_symmetry.space_group_name_H-M   'P 1'
#
loop_
_entity.id
_entity.type
_entity.pdbx_description
1 polymer ?
#
loop_
_entity_poly.entity_id
_entity_poly.type
_entity_poly.pdbx_seq_one_letter_code
_entity_poly.pdbx_strand_id
1 'polypeptide(L)'
;MKTIKDYIQGERFVYGKKNCMVLEHMDDGTLCMVLDEDFESKFGETNNFAESELRKKLNGEYLDEWVKDGVDRASFVLMQVDLTVNDGLKDYGTCECFLAPRTCDQHRKYRYLIPNPKGNWEWTATAYSTKANGYSLTAYQVTVAGGLSINYSVNVAYGVRPLFKLNPDAVIVPESNDTETLKIKVDKLENALHDLEKKYTEKEKAYIAERIAKEELQKKCDAMTAQKGHWVYDPNAIDWGMGGWICNLCGNRNNNLPIMQQDCNPYLYAGSQYCPACGAKMVKEQES
;
A
#
# COMPACT_ATOMS: atom_id res chain seq x y z
N MET A 1 -33.07 20.51 -13.54
CA MET A 1 -32.50 19.27 -12.97
C MET A 1 -31.54 18.72 -13.99
N LYS A 2 -30.35 18.28 -13.59
CA LYS A 2 -29.41 17.59 -14.48
C LYS A 2 -29.80 16.11 -14.60
N THR A 3 -29.70 15.58 -15.80
CA THR A 3 -29.78 14.13 -16.02
C THR A 3 -28.39 13.53 -16.13
N ILE A 4 -28.24 12.21 -15.99
CA ILE A 4 -26.91 11.60 -16.01
C ILE A 4 -26.15 11.82 -17.34
N LYS A 5 -26.85 12.00 -18.45
CA LYS A 5 -26.26 12.34 -19.76
C LYS A 5 -25.60 13.72 -19.83
N ASP A 6 -25.93 14.63 -18.89
CA ASP A 6 -25.34 15.97 -18.81
C ASP A 6 -23.97 15.99 -18.08
N TYR A 7 -23.57 14.87 -17.49
CA TYR A 7 -22.28 14.71 -16.83
C TYR A 7 -21.23 14.18 -17.82
N ILE A 8 -20.01 14.64 -17.69
CA ILE A 8 -18.92 14.15 -18.54
C ILE A 8 -18.18 12.96 -17.89
N GLN A 9 -17.44 12.21 -18.68
CA GLN A 9 -16.59 11.13 -18.19
C GLN A 9 -15.62 11.62 -17.10
N GLY A 10 -15.54 10.92 -15.98
CA GLY A 10 -14.74 11.27 -14.81
C GLY A 10 -15.42 12.26 -13.86
N GLU A 11 -16.56 12.87 -14.25
CA GLU A 11 -17.31 13.77 -13.37
C GLU A 11 -17.98 12.97 -12.23
N ARG A 12 -17.93 13.57 -11.04
CA ARG A 12 -18.51 12.99 -9.82
C ARG A 12 -19.90 13.56 -9.56
N PHE A 13 -20.75 12.72 -9.00
CA PHE A 13 -22.10 13.08 -8.60
C PHE A 13 -22.53 12.28 -7.38
N VAL A 14 -23.55 12.75 -6.67
CA VAL A 14 -24.17 12.01 -5.58
C VAL A 14 -25.46 11.39 -6.08
N TYR A 15 -25.63 10.09 -5.80
CA TYR A 15 -26.84 9.36 -6.16
C TYR A 15 -27.26 8.47 -5.00
N GLY A 16 -28.41 8.79 -4.38
CA GLY A 16 -28.90 8.09 -3.19
C GLY A 16 -27.86 8.07 -2.06
N LYS A 17 -27.33 9.23 -1.69
CA LYS A 17 -26.29 9.43 -0.64
C LYS A 17 -24.92 8.80 -0.92
N LYS A 18 -24.70 8.16 -2.07
CA LYS A 18 -23.41 7.59 -2.43
C LYS A 18 -22.68 8.48 -3.42
N ASN A 19 -21.37 8.64 -3.21
CA ASN A 19 -20.49 9.31 -4.17
C ASN A 19 -20.27 8.40 -5.38
N CYS A 20 -20.56 8.89 -6.54
CA CYS A 20 -20.49 8.15 -7.79
C CYS A 20 -19.65 8.90 -8.82
N MET A 21 -19.24 8.20 -9.87
CA MET A 21 -18.50 8.76 -10.99
C MET A 21 -19.01 8.20 -12.30
N VAL A 22 -19.10 9.04 -13.33
CA VAL A 22 -19.36 8.62 -14.71
C VAL A 22 -18.10 8.00 -15.29
N LEU A 23 -18.19 6.76 -15.78
CA LEU A 23 -17.10 6.08 -16.46
C LEU A 23 -17.21 6.17 -17.98
N GLU A 24 -18.40 5.99 -18.53
CA GLU A 24 -18.61 6.01 -19.98
C GLU A 24 -20.08 6.17 -20.32
N HIS A 25 -20.38 6.92 -21.38
CA HIS A 25 -21.70 6.94 -22.01
C HIS A 25 -21.74 5.88 -23.09
N MET A 26 -22.77 5.02 -23.03
CA MET A 26 -23.01 3.92 -23.94
C MET A 26 -24.37 4.15 -24.64
N ASP A 27 -24.64 3.42 -25.73
CA ASP A 27 -25.89 3.58 -26.47
C ASP A 27 -27.14 3.24 -25.64
N ASP A 28 -26.98 2.31 -24.68
CA ASP A 28 -28.06 1.80 -23.82
C ASP A 28 -28.03 2.35 -22.39
N GLY A 29 -27.18 3.33 -22.10
CA GLY A 29 -27.11 3.95 -20.77
C GLY A 29 -25.75 4.52 -20.43
N THR A 30 -25.63 5.06 -19.22
CA THR A 30 -24.38 5.59 -18.70
C THR A 30 -23.79 4.66 -17.65
N LEU A 31 -22.59 4.13 -17.90
CA LEU A 31 -21.85 3.31 -16.95
C LEU A 31 -21.23 4.20 -15.88
N CYS A 32 -21.52 3.89 -14.63
CA CYS A 32 -21.07 4.61 -13.45
C CYS A 32 -20.44 3.66 -12.44
N MET A 33 -19.74 4.23 -11.45
CA MET A 33 -19.15 3.50 -10.34
C MET A 33 -19.42 4.22 -9.02
N VAL A 34 -19.74 3.46 -7.97
CA VAL A 34 -19.71 3.95 -6.59
C VAL A 34 -18.27 4.14 -6.15
N LEU A 35 -17.96 5.29 -5.54
CA LEU A 35 -16.61 5.61 -5.04
C LEU A 35 -16.45 5.37 -3.54
N ASP A 36 -17.55 5.22 -2.81
CA ASP A 36 -17.53 4.94 -1.38
C ASP A 36 -17.07 3.50 -1.12
N GLU A 37 -16.21 3.33 -0.14
CA GLU A 37 -15.67 2.03 0.31
C GLU A 37 -16.46 1.55 1.55
N ASP A 38 -17.79 1.54 1.44
CA ASP A 38 -18.73 1.29 2.53
C ASP A 38 -19.27 -0.14 2.55
N PHE A 39 -18.88 -0.97 1.61
CA PHE A 39 -19.36 -2.33 1.48
C PHE A 39 -18.21 -3.34 1.40
N GLU A 40 -18.23 -4.32 2.30
CA GLU A 40 -17.30 -5.45 2.30
C GLU A 40 -18.07 -6.77 2.25
N SER A 41 -17.55 -7.73 1.50
CA SER A 41 -18.13 -9.07 1.41
C SER A 41 -17.11 -10.13 1.02
N LYS A 42 -17.38 -11.37 1.43
CA LYS A 42 -16.79 -12.52 0.76
C LYS A 42 -17.31 -12.61 -0.66
N PHE A 43 -16.53 -13.16 -1.56
CA PHE A 43 -17.01 -13.47 -2.90
C PHE A 43 -18.04 -14.60 -2.86
N GLY A 44 -17.76 -15.63 -2.05
CA GLY A 44 -18.64 -16.77 -1.80
C GLY A 44 -17.91 -18.11 -1.84
N GLU A 45 -18.61 -19.16 -2.17
CA GLU A 45 -18.07 -20.53 -2.26
C GLU A 45 -17.49 -20.86 -3.64
N THR A 46 -17.68 -19.98 -4.62
CA THR A 46 -17.21 -20.15 -6.00
C THR A 46 -16.65 -18.83 -6.52
N ASN A 47 -15.71 -18.90 -7.45
CA ASN A 47 -15.18 -17.74 -8.16
C ASN A 47 -16.01 -17.33 -9.40
N ASN A 48 -17.09 -18.03 -9.69
CA ASN A 48 -18.05 -17.62 -10.72
C ASN A 48 -18.97 -16.53 -10.17
N PHE A 49 -18.80 -15.29 -10.64
CA PHE A 49 -19.60 -14.16 -10.16
C PHE A 49 -21.10 -14.38 -10.35
N ALA A 50 -21.53 -15.01 -11.44
CA ALA A 50 -22.95 -15.28 -11.70
C ALA A 50 -23.64 -16.08 -10.57
N GLU A 51 -22.89 -16.95 -9.90
CA GLU A 51 -23.39 -17.84 -8.84
C GLU A 51 -23.01 -17.37 -7.43
N SER A 52 -22.18 -16.33 -7.32
CA SER A 52 -21.54 -15.89 -6.08
C SER A 52 -22.52 -15.30 -5.06
N GLU A 53 -22.16 -15.39 -3.79
CA GLU A 53 -22.84 -14.68 -2.70
C GLU A 53 -22.74 -13.17 -2.88
N LEU A 54 -21.58 -12.70 -3.36
CA LEU A 54 -21.33 -11.30 -3.62
C LEU A 54 -22.37 -10.73 -4.60
N ARG A 55 -22.65 -11.42 -5.71
CA ARG A 55 -23.68 -10.97 -6.65
C ARG A 55 -25.05 -10.87 -6.00
N LYS A 56 -25.43 -11.89 -5.19
CA LYS A 56 -26.71 -11.90 -4.49
C LYS A 56 -26.85 -10.74 -3.53
N LYS A 57 -25.82 -10.46 -2.73
CA LYS A 57 -25.79 -9.34 -1.79
C LYS A 57 -25.85 -7.99 -2.50
N LEU A 58 -25.06 -7.79 -3.56
CA LEU A 58 -25.05 -6.53 -4.31
C LEU A 58 -26.42 -6.21 -4.93
N ASN A 59 -27.06 -7.22 -5.55
CA ASN A 59 -28.32 -7.03 -6.27
C ASN A 59 -29.58 -7.25 -5.40
N GLY A 60 -29.41 -7.66 -4.14
CA GLY A 60 -30.42 -7.70 -3.09
C GLY A 60 -30.22 -6.61 -2.06
N GLU A 61 -29.66 -6.96 -0.91
CA GLU A 61 -29.55 -6.10 0.27
C GLU A 61 -28.95 -4.71 -0.05
N TYR A 62 -27.82 -4.66 -0.75
CA TYR A 62 -27.15 -3.40 -1.05
C TYR A 62 -27.97 -2.49 -1.98
N LEU A 63 -28.56 -3.06 -3.04
CA LEU A 63 -29.42 -2.30 -3.94
C LEU A 63 -30.72 -1.85 -3.26
N ASP A 64 -31.31 -2.73 -2.43
CA ASP A 64 -32.54 -2.41 -1.71
C ASP A 64 -32.33 -1.30 -0.66
N GLU A 65 -31.17 -1.28 0.03
CA GLU A 65 -30.79 -0.17 0.90
C GLU A 65 -30.62 1.12 0.11
N TRP A 66 -29.97 1.06 -1.04
CA TRP A 66 -29.78 2.22 -1.89
C TRP A 66 -31.08 2.80 -2.41
N VAL A 67 -32.06 1.95 -2.74
CA VAL A 67 -33.43 2.38 -3.09
C VAL A 67 -34.13 3.04 -1.90
N LYS A 68 -33.97 2.55 -0.68
CA LYS A 68 -34.49 3.20 0.54
C LYS A 68 -33.88 4.59 0.77
N ASP A 69 -32.67 4.83 0.30
CA ASP A 69 -31.99 6.12 0.35
C ASP A 69 -32.46 7.10 -0.75
N GLY A 70 -33.55 6.77 -1.45
CA GLY A 70 -34.23 7.64 -2.41
C GLY A 70 -33.81 7.46 -3.86
N VAL A 71 -33.12 6.36 -4.19
CA VAL A 71 -32.79 6.01 -5.57
C VAL A 71 -33.97 5.34 -6.25
N ASP A 72 -34.31 5.79 -7.44
CA ASP A 72 -35.33 5.13 -8.26
C ASP A 72 -34.75 3.86 -8.92
N ARG A 73 -35.28 2.70 -8.54
CA ARG A 73 -34.86 1.41 -9.10
C ARG A 73 -35.08 1.33 -10.62
N ALA A 74 -36.09 2.02 -11.15
CA ALA A 74 -36.38 2.04 -12.58
C ALA A 74 -35.34 2.84 -13.40
N SER A 75 -34.51 3.62 -12.73
CA SER A 75 -33.41 4.33 -13.39
C SER A 75 -32.21 3.43 -13.70
N PHE A 76 -32.09 2.26 -13.06
CA PHE A 76 -31.01 1.32 -13.37
C PHE A 76 -31.32 0.51 -14.64
N VAL A 77 -30.28 0.36 -15.45
CA VAL A 77 -30.28 -0.52 -16.62
C VAL A 77 -29.54 -1.81 -16.28
N LEU A 78 -30.09 -2.96 -16.67
CA LEU A 78 -29.40 -4.23 -16.53
C LEU A 78 -28.08 -4.19 -17.33
N MET A 79 -27.00 -4.55 -16.68
CA MET A 79 -25.68 -4.70 -17.31
C MET A 79 -25.47 -6.16 -17.68
N GLN A 80 -24.90 -6.40 -18.84
CA GLN A 80 -24.35 -7.68 -19.21
C GLN A 80 -22.85 -7.69 -18.89
N VAL A 81 -22.46 -8.43 -17.85
CA VAL A 81 -21.07 -8.55 -17.39
C VAL A 81 -20.44 -9.76 -18.07
N ASP A 82 -19.38 -9.52 -18.82
CA ASP A 82 -18.56 -10.59 -19.41
C ASP A 82 -17.70 -11.25 -18.32
N LEU A 83 -17.90 -12.55 -18.11
CA LEU A 83 -17.19 -13.34 -17.11
C LEU A 83 -16.02 -14.15 -17.73
N THR A 84 -15.55 -13.78 -18.91
CA THR A 84 -14.32 -14.34 -19.47
C THR A 84 -13.20 -14.21 -18.44
N VAL A 85 -12.61 -15.34 -18.09
CA VAL A 85 -11.54 -15.38 -17.07
C VAL A 85 -10.21 -14.91 -17.69
N ASN A 86 -9.22 -14.64 -16.84
CA ASN A 86 -7.99 -14.00 -17.29
C ASN A 86 -7.18 -14.82 -18.31
N ASP A 87 -7.31 -16.13 -18.31
CA ASP A 87 -6.69 -17.02 -19.32
C ASP A 87 -7.51 -17.16 -20.62
N GLY A 88 -8.61 -16.39 -20.75
CA GLY A 88 -9.43 -16.30 -21.95
C GLY A 88 -10.53 -17.37 -22.06
N LEU A 89 -10.67 -18.25 -21.08
CA LEU A 89 -11.77 -19.23 -21.05
C LEU A 89 -13.12 -18.54 -20.81
N LYS A 90 -14.15 -19.03 -21.48
CA LYS A 90 -15.51 -18.44 -21.47
C LYS A 90 -16.56 -19.33 -20.79
N ASP A 91 -16.13 -20.31 -19.99
CA ASP A 91 -17.06 -21.29 -19.35
C ASP A 91 -18.10 -20.62 -18.45
N TYR A 92 -17.84 -19.43 -17.90
CA TYR A 92 -18.78 -18.70 -17.06
C TYR A 92 -19.73 -17.80 -17.86
N GLY A 93 -19.48 -17.61 -19.17
CA GLY A 93 -20.34 -16.87 -20.07
C GLY A 93 -20.50 -15.40 -19.67
N THR A 94 -21.75 -14.95 -19.60
CA THR A 94 -22.11 -13.59 -19.18
C THR A 94 -23.10 -13.63 -18.01
N CYS A 95 -23.16 -12.54 -17.24
CA CYS A 95 -24.10 -12.39 -16.13
C CYS A 95 -24.88 -11.08 -16.27
N GLU A 96 -26.22 -11.16 -16.22
CA GLU A 96 -27.06 -9.97 -16.15
C GLU A 96 -27.29 -9.55 -14.70
N CYS A 97 -27.03 -8.30 -14.38
CA CYS A 97 -27.24 -7.73 -13.04
C CYS A 97 -27.30 -6.20 -13.07
N PHE A 98 -27.86 -5.60 -12.05
CA PHE A 98 -27.85 -4.14 -11.88
C PHE A 98 -26.52 -3.62 -11.33
N LEU A 99 -25.91 -4.39 -10.42
CA LEU A 99 -24.67 -4.05 -9.74
C LEU A 99 -23.64 -5.17 -9.88
N ALA A 100 -22.42 -4.84 -10.21
CA ALA A 100 -21.29 -5.76 -10.28
C ALA A 100 -19.98 -5.09 -9.86
N PRO A 101 -19.02 -5.83 -9.28
CA PRO A 101 -17.65 -5.36 -9.23
C PRO A 101 -17.13 -5.15 -10.66
N ARG A 102 -16.21 -4.22 -10.87
CA ARG A 102 -15.54 -4.08 -12.16
C ARG A 102 -14.83 -5.37 -12.56
N THR A 103 -14.81 -5.69 -13.84
CA THR A 103 -13.94 -6.77 -14.37
C THR A 103 -12.48 -6.30 -14.42
N CYS A 104 -11.54 -7.23 -14.60
CA CYS A 104 -10.12 -6.87 -14.82
C CYS A 104 -9.94 -5.97 -16.05
N ASP A 105 -10.70 -6.17 -17.10
CA ASP A 105 -10.62 -5.34 -18.31
C ASP A 105 -11.21 -3.96 -18.08
N GLN A 106 -12.33 -3.85 -17.38
CA GLN A 106 -12.87 -2.56 -16.97
C GLN A 106 -11.90 -1.84 -16.03
N HIS A 107 -11.23 -2.55 -15.11
CA HIS A 107 -10.20 -1.97 -14.28
C HIS A 107 -9.04 -1.42 -15.13
N ARG A 108 -8.54 -2.17 -16.09
CA ARG A 108 -7.46 -1.72 -17.01
C ARG A 108 -7.91 -0.49 -17.83
N LYS A 109 -9.16 -0.51 -18.32
CA LYS A 109 -9.74 0.57 -19.14
C LYS A 109 -9.90 1.88 -18.36
N TYR A 110 -10.40 1.82 -17.12
CA TYR A 110 -10.80 3.01 -16.36
C TYR A 110 -9.89 3.36 -15.18
N ARG A 111 -8.80 2.62 -14.94
CA ARG A 111 -7.91 2.84 -13.78
C ARG A 111 -7.36 4.25 -13.63
N TYR A 112 -7.28 5.00 -14.72
CA TYR A 112 -6.82 6.38 -14.70
C TYR A 112 -7.87 7.38 -14.20
N LEU A 113 -9.15 6.99 -14.18
CA LEU A 113 -10.26 7.77 -13.63
C LEU A 113 -10.55 7.34 -12.18
N ILE A 114 -10.51 6.03 -11.91
CA ILE A 114 -10.93 5.44 -10.65
C ILE A 114 -9.79 5.58 -9.62
N PRO A 115 -10.04 6.23 -8.46
CA PRO A 115 -9.05 6.29 -7.39
C PRO A 115 -8.74 4.88 -6.88
N ASN A 116 -7.50 4.64 -6.45
CA ASN A 116 -7.13 3.38 -5.83
C ASN A 116 -7.93 3.15 -4.53
N PRO A 117 -8.16 1.88 -4.15
CA PRO A 117 -8.75 1.54 -2.85
C PRO A 117 -7.91 2.12 -1.70
N LYS A 118 -8.57 2.68 -0.67
CA LYS A 118 -7.88 3.33 0.46
C LYS A 118 -7.85 2.45 1.72
N GLY A 119 -8.91 1.70 1.94
CA GLY A 119 -9.08 0.91 3.16
C GLY A 119 -8.63 -0.54 3.01
N ASN A 120 -9.23 -1.26 2.09
CA ASN A 120 -9.02 -2.69 1.87
C ASN A 120 -8.83 -2.98 0.39
N TRP A 121 -8.38 -4.17 0.04
CA TRP A 121 -8.41 -4.64 -1.34
C TRP A 121 -9.85 -4.79 -1.81
N GLU A 122 -10.08 -4.75 -3.11
CA GLU A 122 -11.41 -4.83 -3.68
C GLU A 122 -11.56 -6.01 -4.63
N TRP A 123 -12.71 -6.68 -4.56
CA TRP A 123 -13.06 -7.71 -5.50
C TRP A 123 -13.25 -7.17 -6.92
N THR A 124 -12.84 -7.95 -7.91
CA THR A 124 -13.29 -7.84 -9.29
C THR A 124 -14.28 -8.96 -9.61
N ALA A 125 -15.07 -8.82 -10.67
CA ALA A 125 -15.95 -9.89 -11.14
C ALA A 125 -15.20 -10.99 -11.92
N THR A 126 -13.89 -10.82 -12.18
CA THR A 126 -13.09 -11.74 -12.99
C THR A 126 -12.48 -12.83 -12.13
N ALA A 127 -12.78 -14.08 -12.43
CA ALA A 127 -12.11 -15.23 -11.86
C ALA A 127 -10.68 -15.38 -12.42
N TYR A 128 -9.80 -16.01 -11.65
CA TYR A 128 -8.45 -16.36 -12.13
C TYR A 128 -8.51 -17.36 -13.29
N SER A 129 -9.25 -18.44 -13.11
CA SER A 129 -9.56 -19.46 -14.11
C SER A 129 -10.88 -20.13 -13.74
N THR A 130 -11.31 -21.15 -14.48
CA THR A 130 -12.62 -21.77 -14.29
C THR A 130 -12.57 -23.01 -13.41
N LYS A 131 -13.74 -23.43 -12.89
CA LYS A 131 -13.89 -24.68 -12.15
C LYS A 131 -13.51 -25.89 -13.00
N ALA A 132 -13.81 -25.87 -14.28
CA ALA A 132 -13.46 -26.96 -15.21
C ALA A 132 -11.92 -27.12 -15.33
N ASN A 133 -11.18 -26.02 -15.15
CA ASN A 133 -9.71 -26.01 -15.15
C ASN A 133 -9.09 -26.18 -13.73
N GLY A 134 -9.88 -26.59 -12.75
CA GLY A 134 -9.42 -26.88 -11.38
C GLY A 134 -9.33 -25.66 -10.45
N TYR A 135 -9.75 -24.47 -10.86
CA TYR A 135 -9.65 -23.23 -10.11
C TYR A 135 -11.04 -22.67 -9.77
N SER A 136 -11.64 -23.12 -8.68
CA SER A 136 -12.97 -22.65 -8.27
C SER A 136 -12.98 -21.63 -7.14
N LEU A 137 -11.83 -21.36 -6.53
CA LEU A 137 -11.75 -20.59 -5.29
C LEU A 137 -10.87 -19.31 -5.39
N THR A 138 -10.52 -18.88 -6.60
CA THR A 138 -9.64 -17.73 -6.78
C THR A 138 -10.24 -16.73 -7.78
N ALA A 139 -10.50 -15.51 -7.32
CA ALA A 139 -10.90 -14.38 -8.15
C ALA A 139 -9.88 -13.24 -8.01
N TYR A 140 -9.83 -12.34 -8.99
CA TYR A 140 -8.95 -11.20 -8.95
C TYR A 140 -9.41 -10.13 -7.97
N GLN A 141 -8.45 -9.46 -7.35
CA GLN A 141 -8.65 -8.30 -6.50
C GLN A 141 -7.83 -7.11 -7.02
N VAL A 142 -8.30 -5.90 -6.72
CA VAL A 142 -7.53 -4.67 -6.87
C VAL A 142 -6.89 -4.33 -5.53
N THR A 143 -5.57 -4.18 -5.51
CA THR A 143 -4.82 -3.82 -4.30
C THR A 143 -4.94 -2.33 -3.99
N VAL A 144 -4.57 -1.91 -2.78
CA VAL A 144 -4.50 -0.48 -2.40
C VAL A 144 -3.52 0.33 -3.27
N ALA A 145 -2.57 -0.32 -3.92
CA ALA A 145 -1.67 0.29 -4.90
C ALA A 145 -2.26 0.35 -6.32
N GLY A 146 -3.50 -0.14 -6.54
CA GLY A 146 -4.17 -0.16 -7.83
C GLY A 146 -3.72 -1.30 -8.77
N GLY A 147 -2.92 -2.24 -8.30
CA GLY A 147 -2.54 -3.45 -9.06
C GLY A 147 -3.58 -4.56 -8.96
N LEU A 148 -3.61 -5.46 -9.96
CA LEU A 148 -4.40 -6.69 -9.89
C LEU A 148 -3.63 -7.79 -9.16
N SER A 149 -4.30 -8.54 -8.30
CA SER A 149 -3.74 -9.64 -7.50
C SER A 149 -4.69 -10.84 -7.44
N ILE A 150 -4.13 -12.02 -7.18
CA ILE A 150 -4.87 -13.30 -7.03
C ILE A 150 -4.56 -13.98 -5.69
N ASN A 151 -4.00 -13.27 -4.73
CA ASN A 151 -3.35 -13.87 -3.55
C ASN A 151 -4.28 -14.54 -2.54
N TYR A 152 -5.62 -14.36 -2.65
CA TYR A 152 -6.53 -14.82 -1.60
C TYR A 152 -7.74 -15.56 -2.15
N SER A 153 -8.26 -16.48 -1.30
CA SER A 153 -9.46 -17.26 -1.56
C SER A 153 -10.72 -16.39 -1.54
N VAL A 154 -11.70 -16.77 -2.35
CA VAL A 154 -13.05 -16.19 -2.41
C VAL A 154 -13.78 -16.14 -1.05
N ASN A 155 -13.29 -16.86 -0.04
CA ASN A 155 -13.82 -16.86 1.32
C ASN A 155 -13.37 -15.70 2.22
N VAL A 156 -12.44 -14.87 1.73
CA VAL A 156 -11.99 -13.68 2.46
C VAL A 156 -12.92 -12.51 2.14
N ALA A 157 -13.21 -11.66 3.12
CA ALA A 157 -13.98 -10.43 2.90
C ALA A 157 -13.06 -9.32 2.39
N TYR A 158 -13.46 -8.68 1.30
CA TYR A 158 -12.81 -7.50 0.72
C TYR A 158 -13.83 -6.44 0.38
N GLY A 159 -13.34 -5.22 0.20
CA GLY A 159 -14.14 -4.10 -0.26
C GLY A 159 -14.73 -4.34 -1.64
N VAL A 160 -15.83 -3.67 -1.92
CA VAL A 160 -16.48 -3.66 -3.23
C VAL A 160 -17.01 -2.28 -3.51
N ARG A 161 -16.56 -1.70 -4.61
CA ARG A 161 -17.15 -0.49 -5.18
C ARG A 161 -17.86 -0.89 -6.48
N PRO A 162 -19.20 -1.05 -6.47
CA PRO A 162 -19.90 -1.61 -7.61
C PRO A 162 -19.96 -0.63 -8.79
N LEU A 163 -19.92 -1.23 -9.99
CA LEU A 163 -20.37 -0.59 -11.21
C LEU A 163 -21.88 -0.76 -11.34
N PHE A 164 -22.51 0.21 -11.99
CA PHE A 164 -23.92 0.20 -12.33
C PHE A 164 -24.14 1.02 -13.60
N LYS A 165 -25.26 0.79 -14.27
CA LYS A 165 -25.66 1.52 -15.45
C LYS A 165 -26.96 2.25 -15.18
N LEU A 166 -27.01 3.55 -15.54
CA LEU A 166 -28.21 4.37 -15.45
C LEU A 166 -28.79 4.64 -16.82
N ASN A 167 -30.12 4.72 -16.88
CA ASN A 167 -30.84 5.25 -18.02
C ASN A 167 -30.33 6.69 -18.31
N PRO A 168 -30.08 7.08 -19.56
CA PRO A 168 -29.62 8.42 -19.93
C PRO A 168 -30.44 9.57 -19.36
N ASP A 169 -31.74 9.35 -19.17
CA ASP A 169 -32.68 10.34 -18.63
C ASP A 169 -32.85 10.29 -17.10
N ALA A 170 -32.05 9.41 -16.40
CA ALA A 170 -32.05 9.36 -14.94
C ALA A 170 -31.72 10.74 -14.36
N VAL A 171 -32.62 11.23 -13.52
CA VAL A 171 -32.46 12.55 -12.88
C VAL A 171 -31.51 12.43 -11.70
N ILE A 172 -30.46 13.22 -11.74
CA ILE A 172 -29.54 13.34 -10.61
C ILE A 172 -30.01 14.54 -9.78
N VAL A 173 -30.56 14.25 -8.62
CA VAL A 173 -30.93 15.30 -7.66
C VAL A 173 -29.63 15.73 -6.98
N PRO A 174 -29.17 17.00 -7.16
CA PRO A 174 -28.04 17.47 -6.39
C PRO A 174 -28.38 17.35 -4.90
N GLU A 175 -27.41 16.90 -4.08
CA GLU A 175 -27.55 17.02 -2.62
C GLU A 175 -28.05 18.45 -2.34
N SER A 176 -29.15 18.57 -1.61
CA SER A 176 -29.61 19.90 -1.17
C SER A 176 -28.40 20.55 -0.50
N ASN A 177 -27.92 21.64 -1.07
CA ASN A 177 -26.90 22.50 -0.51
C ASN A 177 -27.48 23.17 0.74
N ASP A 178 -27.74 22.35 1.76
CA ASP A 178 -28.06 22.84 3.06
C ASP A 178 -26.77 23.47 3.59
N THR A 179 -26.72 24.78 3.62
CA THR A 179 -25.57 25.60 4.03
C THR A 179 -25.02 25.15 5.36
N GLU A 180 -25.88 24.57 6.21
CA GLU A 180 -25.52 23.99 7.50
C GLU A 180 -24.73 22.68 7.37
N THR A 181 -25.15 21.80 6.47
CA THR A 181 -24.44 20.51 6.19
C THR A 181 -23.08 20.77 5.57
N LEU A 182 -22.98 21.76 4.68
CA LEU A 182 -21.69 22.16 4.09
C LEU A 182 -20.76 22.79 5.15
N LYS A 183 -21.26 23.63 6.05
CA LYS A 183 -20.48 24.19 7.16
C LYS A 183 -19.92 23.07 8.05
N ILE A 184 -20.75 22.10 8.46
CA ILE A 184 -20.30 20.97 9.27
C ILE A 184 -19.23 20.14 8.56
N LYS A 185 -19.33 19.95 7.23
CA LYS A 185 -18.30 19.27 6.42
C LYS A 185 -17.01 20.08 6.36
N VAL A 186 -17.10 21.41 6.18
CA VAL A 186 -15.93 22.31 6.16
C VAL A 186 -15.23 22.28 7.52
N ASP A 187 -15.95 22.46 8.63
CA ASP A 187 -15.38 22.43 9.97
C ASP A 187 -14.66 21.10 10.29
N LYS A 188 -15.24 19.97 9.85
CA LYS A 188 -14.59 18.65 9.98
C LYS A 188 -13.31 18.53 9.17
N LEU A 189 -13.28 19.06 7.95
CA LEU A 189 -12.11 19.04 7.10
C LEU A 189 -11.00 19.96 7.63
N GLU A 190 -11.36 21.13 8.13
CA GLU A 190 -10.40 22.06 8.77
C GLU A 190 -9.77 21.46 10.02
N ASN A 191 -10.55 20.79 10.87
CA ASN A 191 -10.03 20.08 12.03
C ASN A 191 -9.10 18.92 11.64
N ALA A 192 -9.47 18.14 10.61
CA ALA A 192 -8.62 17.05 10.10
C ALA A 192 -7.31 17.57 9.48
N LEU A 193 -7.38 18.71 8.79
CA LEU A 193 -6.20 19.37 8.24
C LEU A 193 -5.26 19.83 9.35
N HIS A 194 -5.79 20.47 10.38
CA HIS A 194 -5.03 20.92 11.54
C HIS A 194 -4.30 19.76 12.26
N ASP A 195 -5.00 18.64 12.44
CA ASP A 195 -4.41 17.44 13.05
C ASP A 195 -3.28 16.84 12.17
N LEU A 196 -3.44 16.88 10.85
CA LEU A 196 -2.41 16.45 9.91
C LEU A 196 -1.19 17.37 9.93
N GLU A 197 -1.38 18.68 9.96
CA GLU A 197 -0.31 19.68 10.07
C GLU A 197 0.49 19.49 11.36
N LYS A 198 -0.19 19.24 12.48
CA LYS A 198 0.45 18.96 13.76
C LYS A 198 1.31 17.70 13.69
N LYS A 199 0.77 16.61 13.14
CA LYS A 199 1.52 15.35 12.97
C LYS A 199 2.71 15.51 12.03
N TYR A 200 2.57 16.32 10.97
CA TYR A 200 3.66 16.59 10.04
C TYR A 200 4.78 17.36 10.73
N THR A 201 4.44 18.40 11.49
CA THR A 201 5.40 19.21 12.26
C THR A 201 6.15 18.37 13.30
N GLU A 202 5.47 17.44 13.98
CA GLU A 202 6.11 16.54 14.94
C GLU A 202 7.09 15.58 14.25
N LYS A 203 6.72 15.02 13.08
CA LYS A 203 7.62 14.17 12.28
C LYS A 203 8.83 14.92 11.77
N GLU A 204 8.66 16.16 11.33
CA GLU A 204 9.75 17.01 10.85
C GLU A 204 10.75 17.32 11.97
N LYS A 205 10.25 17.65 13.17
CA LYS A 205 11.10 17.85 14.36
C LYS A 205 11.88 16.59 14.72
N ALA A 206 11.23 15.42 14.69
CA ALA A 206 11.88 14.14 14.96
C ALA A 206 12.98 13.83 13.93
N TYR A 207 12.71 14.06 12.65
CA TYR A 207 13.70 13.89 11.58
C TYR A 207 14.91 14.80 11.73
N ILE A 208 14.68 16.08 12.07
CA ILE A 208 15.77 17.04 12.31
C ILE A 208 16.61 16.60 13.52
N ALA A 209 16.00 16.16 14.61
CA ALA A 209 16.69 15.65 15.78
C ALA A 209 17.56 14.42 15.48
N GLU A 210 17.03 13.48 14.70
CA GLU A 210 17.77 12.29 14.25
C GLU A 210 18.98 12.68 13.38
N ARG A 211 18.81 13.63 12.47
CA ARG A 211 19.90 14.13 11.61
C ARG A 211 21.00 14.78 12.44
N ILE A 212 20.66 15.62 13.41
CA ILE A 212 21.63 16.26 14.31
C ILE A 212 22.41 15.21 15.10
N ALA A 213 21.71 14.21 15.67
CA ALA A 213 22.35 13.14 16.41
C ALA A 213 23.32 12.32 15.55
N LYS A 214 22.96 12.08 14.27
CA LYS A 214 23.83 11.39 13.31
C LYS A 214 25.07 12.21 12.95
N GLU A 215 24.93 13.53 12.77
CA GLU A 215 26.06 14.43 12.50
C GLU A 215 27.01 14.51 13.70
N GLU A 216 26.50 14.54 14.93
CA GLU A 216 27.32 14.49 16.14
C GLU A 216 28.05 13.16 16.29
N LEU A 217 27.39 12.04 16.00
CA LEU A 217 28.03 10.73 16.01
C LEU A 217 29.13 10.63 14.97
N GLN A 218 28.90 11.16 13.76
CA GLN A 218 29.91 11.21 12.71
C GLN A 218 31.15 12.02 13.15
N LYS A 219 30.94 13.20 13.75
CA LYS A 219 32.04 14.01 14.30
C LYS A 219 32.85 13.27 15.36
N LYS A 220 32.18 12.51 16.24
CA LYS A 220 32.87 11.67 17.22
C LYS A 220 33.68 10.54 16.56
N CYS A 221 33.12 9.88 15.55
CA CYS A 221 33.86 8.88 14.78
C CYS A 221 35.06 9.44 14.05
N ASP A 222 34.91 10.64 13.44
CA ASP A 222 36.00 11.32 12.74
C ASP A 222 37.12 11.74 13.73
N ALA A 223 36.76 12.22 14.92
CA ALA A 223 37.71 12.55 15.97
C ALA A 223 38.46 11.30 16.49
N MET A 224 37.78 10.18 16.64
CA MET A 224 38.40 8.90 17.03
C MET A 224 39.35 8.36 15.96
N THR A 225 38.98 8.47 14.68
CA THR A 225 39.83 8.03 13.55
C THR A 225 40.99 8.97 13.30
N ALA A 226 40.95 10.21 13.79
CA ALA A 226 42.07 11.16 13.74
C ALA A 226 43.19 10.82 14.76
N GLN A 227 42.86 10.04 15.80
CA GLN A 227 43.87 9.56 16.73
C GLN A 227 44.72 8.47 16.07
N LYS A 228 45.99 8.74 15.95
CA LYS A 228 46.98 7.77 15.45
C LYS A 228 47.58 7.01 16.61
N GLY A 229 47.43 5.70 16.61
CA GLY A 229 48.06 4.80 17.56
C GLY A 229 49.07 3.88 16.88
N HIS A 230 49.80 3.09 17.67
CA HIS A 230 50.64 2.02 17.18
C HIS A 230 50.49 0.78 18.05
N TRP A 231 50.89 -0.34 17.49
CA TRP A 231 50.87 -1.62 18.21
C TRP A 231 52.16 -1.78 19.02
N VAL A 232 52.00 -2.07 20.31
CA VAL A 232 53.11 -2.36 21.24
C VAL A 232 53.02 -3.83 21.61
N TYR A 233 54.14 -4.53 21.53
CA TYR A 233 54.18 -5.93 22.00
C TYR A 233 54.34 -5.94 23.52
N ASP A 234 53.39 -6.59 24.21
CA ASP A 234 53.46 -6.84 25.65
C ASP A 234 53.67 -8.34 25.89
N PRO A 235 54.77 -8.73 26.48
CA PRO A 235 55.05 -10.17 26.76
C PRO A 235 54.08 -10.78 27.76
N ASN A 236 53.35 -9.99 28.53
CA ASN A 236 52.40 -10.42 29.55
C ASN A 236 50.91 -10.12 29.17
N ALA A 237 50.63 -9.81 27.92
CA ALA A 237 49.29 -9.40 27.49
C ALA A 237 48.24 -10.53 27.59
N ILE A 238 48.63 -11.75 27.80
CA ILE A 238 47.79 -12.91 27.99
C ILE A 238 48.18 -13.63 29.28
N ASP A 239 47.21 -14.20 30.01
CA ASP A 239 47.44 -15.09 31.12
C ASP A 239 48.32 -16.26 30.68
N TRP A 240 49.21 -16.72 31.57
CA TRP A 240 50.20 -17.76 31.32
C TRP A 240 51.51 -17.33 30.62
N GLY A 241 51.82 -16.03 30.58
CA GLY A 241 53.10 -15.53 30.05
C GLY A 241 53.19 -15.56 28.52
N MET A 242 52.07 -15.56 27.84
CA MET A 242 52.04 -15.42 26.38
C MET A 242 51.91 -13.96 26.00
N GLY A 243 52.83 -13.48 25.17
CA GLY A 243 52.81 -12.10 24.70
C GLY A 243 51.72 -11.82 23.67
N GLY A 244 51.38 -10.54 23.47
CA GLY A 244 50.42 -10.10 22.49
C GLY A 244 50.60 -8.64 22.11
N TRP A 245 49.87 -8.19 21.08
CA TRP A 245 49.91 -6.83 20.60
C TRP A 245 48.79 -6.02 21.24
N ILE A 246 49.14 -4.93 21.92
CA ILE A 246 48.21 -3.99 22.56
C ILE A 246 48.26 -2.65 21.88
N CYS A 247 47.14 -1.91 21.89
CA CYS A 247 47.05 -0.56 21.41
C CYS A 247 47.69 0.38 22.44
N ASN A 248 48.65 1.21 22.02
CA ASN A 248 49.32 2.18 22.90
C ASN A 248 48.40 3.24 23.48
N LEU A 249 47.21 3.50 22.83
CA LEU A 249 46.28 4.54 23.29
C LEU A 249 45.29 4.02 24.35
N CYS A 250 44.78 2.79 24.20
CA CYS A 250 43.75 2.29 25.11
C CYS A 250 44.18 1.04 25.91
N GLY A 251 45.32 0.48 25.64
CA GLY A 251 45.86 -0.69 26.34
C GLY A 251 45.18 -2.02 25.93
N ASN A 252 44.13 -1.98 25.09
CA ASN A 252 43.38 -3.18 24.70
C ASN A 252 44.15 -4.01 23.67
N ARG A 253 44.09 -5.31 23.84
CA ARG A 253 44.70 -6.27 22.94
C ARG A 253 43.89 -6.47 21.67
N ASN A 254 44.58 -6.69 20.57
CA ASN A 254 43.96 -7.16 19.33
C ASN A 254 44.14 -8.68 19.18
N ASN A 255 43.04 -9.42 19.38
CA ASN A 255 43.00 -10.88 19.29
C ASN A 255 43.24 -11.42 17.87
N ASN A 256 43.18 -10.59 16.85
CA ASN A 256 43.42 -10.97 15.46
C ASN A 256 44.91 -10.87 15.06
N LEU A 257 45.76 -10.39 15.98
CA LEU A 257 47.21 -10.33 15.76
C LEU A 257 47.90 -11.56 16.39
N PRO A 258 49.04 -12.02 15.81
CA PRO A 258 49.70 -13.24 16.25
C PRO A 258 50.19 -13.15 17.70
N ILE A 259 50.05 -14.26 18.40
CA ILE A 259 50.52 -14.44 19.77
C ILE A 259 51.96 -14.90 19.74
N MET A 260 52.74 -14.55 20.76
CA MET A 260 54.08 -15.07 21.02
C MET A 260 55.15 -14.76 19.95
N GLN A 261 54.94 -13.77 19.07
CA GLN A 261 55.92 -13.45 18.02
C GLN A 261 56.28 -11.95 18.07
N GLN A 262 57.20 -11.61 18.95
CA GLN A 262 57.70 -10.26 19.10
C GLN A 262 58.31 -9.70 17.80
N ASP A 263 58.93 -10.56 16.99
CA ASP A 263 59.58 -10.16 15.73
C ASP A 263 58.62 -10.03 14.55
N CYS A 264 57.34 -10.32 14.75
CA CYS A 264 56.32 -10.14 13.73
C CYS A 264 55.95 -8.66 13.50
N ASN A 265 55.76 -8.28 12.23
CA ASN A 265 55.20 -6.99 11.90
C ASN A 265 53.70 -7.04 12.02
N PRO A 266 53.05 -6.46 13.05
CA PRO A 266 51.60 -6.55 13.26
C PRO A 266 50.80 -5.93 12.13
N TYR A 267 51.37 -4.97 11.38
CA TYR A 267 50.69 -4.25 10.30
C TYR A 267 50.50 -5.05 9.02
N LEU A 268 51.06 -6.26 8.94
CA LEU A 268 50.83 -7.20 7.82
C LEU A 268 49.60 -8.05 7.96
N TYR A 269 48.94 -8.02 9.11
CA TYR A 269 47.79 -8.87 9.40
C TYR A 269 46.47 -8.16 9.16
N ALA A 270 45.47 -8.90 8.70
CA ALA A 270 44.14 -8.39 8.52
C ALA A 270 43.57 -7.87 9.86
N GLY A 271 42.97 -6.69 9.86
CA GLY A 271 42.45 -6.06 11.08
C GLY A 271 43.45 -5.25 11.90
N SER A 272 44.74 -5.18 11.47
CA SER A 272 45.75 -4.37 12.15
C SER A 272 45.67 -2.86 11.88
N GLN A 273 44.87 -2.45 10.89
CA GLN A 273 44.80 -1.05 10.47
C GLN A 273 44.06 -0.13 11.46
N TYR A 274 43.21 -0.71 12.31
CA TYR A 274 42.46 0.00 13.35
C TYR A 274 42.42 -0.83 14.63
N CYS A 275 42.46 -0.11 15.78
CA CYS A 275 42.23 -0.77 17.06
C CYS A 275 40.76 -1.19 17.19
N PRO A 276 40.43 -2.47 17.42
CA PRO A 276 39.03 -2.92 17.51
C PRO A 276 38.30 -2.39 18.76
N ALA A 277 39.04 -1.93 19.77
CA ALA A 277 38.48 -1.43 21.01
C ALA A 277 38.21 0.08 20.99
N CYS A 278 39.18 0.89 20.52
CA CYS A 278 39.03 2.35 20.52
C CYS A 278 38.89 2.98 19.13
N GLY A 279 38.98 2.19 18.07
CA GLY A 279 38.83 2.68 16.68
C GLY A 279 40.02 3.49 16.13
N ALA A 280 41.06 3.73 16.90
CA ALA A 280 42.20 4.50 16.45
C ALA A 280 42.90 3.88 15.24
N LYS A 281 43.29 4.70 14.27
CA LYS A 281 44.07 4.25 13.11
C LYS A 281 45.49 3.92 13.54
N MET A 282 45.89 2.67 13.31
CA MET A 282 47.22 2.19 13.71
C MET A 282 48.25 2.48 12.61
N VAL A 283 49.30 3.14 12.94
CA VAL A 283 50.43 3.50 12.05
C VAL A 283 51.73 2.94 12.61
N LYS A 284 52.66 2.60 11.72
CA LYS A 284 53.99 2.21 12.16
C LYS A 284 54.61 3.39 12.89
N GLU A 285 55.24 3.12 14.04
CA GLU A 285 56.11 4.12 14.66
C GLU A 285 57.23 4.46 13.67
N GLN A 286 57.37 5.74 13.33
CA GLN A 286 58.49 6.13 12.52
C GLN A 286 59.72 6.00 13.42
N GLU A 287 60.68 5.20 12.98
CA GLU A 287 62.00 5.19 13.58
C GLU A 287 62.53 6.62 13.56
N SER A 288 62.65 7.22 14.73
CA SER A 288 63.21 8.57 14.94
C SER A 288 64.72 8.50 14.96
#